data_98d11e94aeeb3c42dfebe52f0b2e42ae
#
_entry.id   98d11e94aeeb3c42dfebe52f0b2e42ae
#
_cell.length_a   1.000
_cell.length_b   1.000
_cell.length_c   1.000
_cell.angle_alpha   90.00
_cell.angle_beta   90.00
_cell.angle_gamma   90.00
#
_symmetry.space_group_name_H-M   'P 1'
#
loop_
_entity.id
_entity.type
_entity.pdbx_description
1 polymer ?
#
loop_
_entity_poly.entity_id
_entity_poly.type
_entity_poly.pdbx_seq_one_letter_code
_entity_poly.pdbx_strand_id
1 'polypeptide(L)' 'MQGSAAFQRKTDRVNHEMEYYGVPSDLQRQVRAFYDYIWIHQKQYDDKIA' A
#
# COMPACT_ATOMS: atom_id res chain seq x y z
N MET A 1 3.20 16.07 -1.54
CA MET A 1 3.40 14.96 -2.49
C MET A 1 2.09 14.27 -2.77
N GLN A 2 1.59 14.49 -3.96
CA GLN A 2 0.26 13.99 -4.31
C GLN A 2 0.21 12.46 -4.36
N GLY A 3 1.27 11.83 -4.89
CA GLY A 3 1.30 10.38 -4.98
C GLY A 3 1.24 9.69 -3.62
N SER A 4 1.85 10.31 -2.62
CA SER A 4 1.86 9.78 -1.27
C SER A 4 0.46 9.72 -0.67
N ALA A 5 -0.32 10.78 -0.85
CA ALA A 5 -1.68 10.83 -0.33
C ALA A 5 -2.58 9.81 -1.01
N ALA A 6 -2.47 9.67 -2.33
CA ALA A 6 -3.27 8.71 -3.08
C ALA A 6 -2.94 7.28 -2.66
N PHE A 7 -1.65 6.98 -2.49
CA PHE A 7 -1.23 5.66 -2.05
C PHE A 7 -1.73 5.37 -0.63
N GLN A 8 -1.66 6.35 0.24
CA GLN A 8 -2.13 6.22 1.62
C GLN A 8 -3.62 5.87 1.66
N ARG A 9 -4.42 6.51 0.83
CA ARG A 9 -5.85 6.21 0.76
C ARG A 9 -6.11 4.79 0.28
N LYS A 10 -5.36 4.33 -0.72
CA LYS A 10 -5.49 2.96 -1.20
C LYS A 10 -5.16 1.96 -0.11
N THR A 11 -4.06 2.21 0.60
CA THR A 11 -3.63 1.33 1.67
C THR A 11 -4.66 1.28 2.79
N ASP A 12 -5.19 2.44 3.17
CA ASP A 12 -6.21 2.51 4.21
C ASP A 12 -7.46 1.75 3.81
N ARG A 13 -7.86 1.88 2.55
CA ARG A 13 -9.03 1.17 2.04
C ARG A 13 -8.82 -0.33 2.07
N VAL A 14 -7.65 -0.80 1.62
CA VAL A 14 -7.33 -2.23 1.64
C VAL A 14 -7.31 -2.75 3.07
N ASN A 15 -6.71 -2.01 3.99
CA ASN A 15 -6.70 -2.40 5.40
C ASN A 15 -8.12 -2.51 5.95
N HIS A 16 -8.98 -1.57 5.62
CA HIS A 16 -10.36 -1.60 6.05
C HIS A 16 -11.10 -2.81 5.48
N GLU A 17 -10.89 -3.12 4.21
CA GLU A 17 -11.53 -4.27 3.58
C GLU A 17 -11.03 -5.58 4.18
N MET A 18 -9.75 -5.68 4.48
CA MET A 18 -9.21 -6.88 5.12
C MET A 18 -9.86 -7.12 6.49
N GLU A 19 -10.07 -6.05 7.25
CA GLU A 19 -10.78 -6.16 8.52
C GLU A 19 -12.23 -6.58 8.32
N TYR A 20 -12.88 -6.01 7.33
CA TYR A 20 -14.28 -6.30 7.04
C TYR A 20 -14.48 -7.76 6.68
N TYR A 21 -13.59 -8.32 5.88
CA TYR A 21 -13.69 -9.72 5.45
C TYR A 21 -13.08 -10.71 6.43
N GLY A 22 -12.53 -10.22 7.54
CA GLY A 22 -11.95 -11.11 8.56
C GLY A 22 -10.67 -11.80 8.11
N VAL A 23 -9.85 -11.12 7.33
CA VAL A 23 -8.58 -11.69 6.87
C VAL A 23 -7.65 -11.90 8.06
N PRO A 24 -6.99 -13.08 8.17
CA PRO A 24 -6.08 -13.33 9.27
C PRO A 24 -4.92 -12.33 9.32
N SER A 25 -4.42 -12.09 10.53
CA SER A 25 -3.35 -11.11 10.75
C SER A 25 -2.10 -11.41 9.92
N ASP A 26 -1.76 -12.68 9.78
CA ASP A 26 -0.58 -13.08 9.01
C ASP A 26 -0.71 -12.67 7.55
N LEU A 27 -1.89 -12.89 6.98
CA LEU A 27 -2.15 -12.50 5.60
C LEU A 27 -2.18 -10.99 5.46
N GLN A 28 -2.75 -10.28 6.42
CA GLN A 28 -2.75 -8.82 6.39
C GLN A 28 -1.33 -8.28 6.38
N ARG A 29 -0.44 -8.88 7.16
CA ARG A 29 0.97 -8.48 7.21
C ARG A 29 1.63 -8.66 5.85
N GLN A 30 1.37 -9.78 5.19
CA GLN A 30 1.93 -10.05 3.87
C GLN A 30 1.42 -9.05 2.83
N VAL A 31 0.15 -8.72 2.88
CA VAL A 31 -0.43 -7.75 1.96
C VAL A 31 0.19 -6.37 2.17
N ARG A 32 0.36 -5.96 3.43
CA ARG A 32 1.00 -4.67 3.72
C ARG A 32 2.44 -4.62 3.22
N ALA A 33 3.17 -5.71 3.40
CA ALA A 33 4.55 -5.79 2.91
C ALA A 33 4.60 -5.66 1.38
N PHE A 34 3.63 -6.27 0.70
CA PHE A 34 3.54 -6.18 -0.75
C PHE A 34 3.26 -4.73 -1.20
N TYR A 35 2.36 -4.03 -0.51
CA TYR A 35 2.08 -2.64 -0.85
C TYR A 35 3.24 -1.73 -0.56
N ASP A 36 3.97 -1.98 0.51
CA ASP A 36 5.20 -1.22 0.80
C ASP A 36 6.22 -1.39 -0.31
N TYR A 37 6.37 -2.62 -0.82
CA TYR A 37 7.25 -2.89 -1.93
C TYR A 37 6.84 -2.11 -3.18
N ILE A 38 5.57 -2.13 -3.51
CA ILE A 38 5.05 -1.39 -4.65
C ILE A 38 5.31 0.12 -4.49
N TRP A 39 5.09 0.63 -3.30
CA TRP A 39 5.30 2.05 -3.01
C TRP A 39 6.75 2.47 -3.22
N ILE A 40 7.67 1.67 -2.74
CA ILE A 40 9.09 1.97 -2.89
C ILE A 40 9.49 1.98 -4.37
N HIS A 41 9.03 1.00 -5.13
CA HIS A 41 9.31 0.94 -6.55
C HIS A 41 8.72 2.11 -7.31
N GLN A 42 7.50 2.46 -7.01
CA GLN A 42 6.82 3.57 -7.66
C GLN A 42 7.53 4.89 -7.36
N LYS A 43 7.95 5.06 -6.13
CA LYS A 43 8.67 6.27 -5.75
C LYS A 43 10.00 6.39 -6.49
N GLN A 44 10.73 5.29 -6.60
CA GLN A 44 12.00 5.28 -7.33
C GLN A 44 11.80 5.60 -8.79
N TYR A 45 10.75 5.07 -9.39
CA TYR A 45 10.42 5.33 -10.78
C TYR A 45 10.12 6.82 -11.00
N ASP A 46 9.32 7.41 -10.13
CA ASP A 46 8.96 8.82 -10.21
C ASP A 46 10.19 9.71 -10.05
N ASP A 47 11.10 9.36 -9.15
CA ASP A 47 12.33 10.11 -8.94
C ASP A 47 13.21 10.10 -10.20
N LYS A 48 13.22 8.97 -10.92
CA LYS A 48 14.01 8.85 -12.15
C LYS A 48 13.41 9.70 -13.29
N ILE A 49 12.12 9.78 -13.35
CA ILE A 49 11.44 10.54 -14.38
C ILE A 49 11.55 12.04 -14.13
N ALA A 50 11.46 12.41 -12.88
CA ALA A 50 11.54 13.80 -12.49
C ALA A 50 12.95 14.36 -12.72
#